data_b650755e607f875dbcad26f30933dd0d
#
_entry.id   b650755e607f875dbcad26f30933dd0d
#
_cell.length_a   1.000
_cell.length_b   1.000
_cell.length_c   1.000
_cell.angle_alpha   90.00
_cell.angle_beta   90.00
_cell.angle_gamma   90.00
#
_symmetry.space_group_name_H-M   'P 1'
#
loop_
_entity.id
_entity.type
_entity.pdbx_description
1 polymer ?
#
loop_
_entity_poly.entity_id
_entity_poly.type
_entity_poly.pdbx_seq_one_letter_code
_entity_poly.pdbx_strand_id
1 'polypeptide(L)'
;MENQQYESNYSLTEEELTKLPTISIVVPNYNGGQTIGATLKSLIDQNYPKLEIIVVDGASTDNSVEEIINFESHISWWVSEKDSGQSSAINKGFSKCSGEILNWLCSDDLLAPSALYTVGKYFAELPDIDILVGRGQNLFTGENLALPQKAVNFWLTLAEQFLGQKRPIIQDAQNPRTYIKAPTLKDITLISVHNPISQPSCFYRRRLINRTKAIDESYHYAMDTELWNYFQSQGAVWKCIDDVLSISIQDGRNKTSTGGYKVALELERIYETYVQERIPLTFWHRNLRYPLEKFMAVHTHRIWIYIIGTLWVAVTLLLAPFYGFDRVWHLRWKRWT
;
A
#
# COMPACT_ATOMS: atom_id res chain seq x y z
N MET A 1 6.64 -6.26 31.09
CA MET A 1 6.15 -5.24 30.14
C MET A 1 4.65 -5.24 30.25
N GLU A 2 4.12 -4.15 30.79
CA GLU A 2 2.73 -4.03 31.23
C GLU A 2 1.77 -4.10 30.06
N ASN A 3 0.73 -4.93 30.21
CA ASN A 3 -0.45 -4.97 29.38
C ASN A 3 -1.20 -3.63 29.49
N GLN A 4 -0.91 -2.69 28.59
CA GLN A 4 -1.85 -1.61 28.33
C GLN A 4 -3.01 -2.22 27.53
N GLN A 5 -4.10 -2.56 28.23
CA GLN A 5 -5.40 -2.77 27.65
C GLN A 5 -5.80 -1.46 26.95
N TYR A 6 -5.74 -1.46 25.62
CA TYR A 6 -6.39 -0.44 24.82
C TYR A 6 -7.88 -0.72 24.86
N GLU A 7 -8.57 -0.17 25.86
CA GLU A 7 -10.03 -0.08 25.83
C GLU A 7 -10.43 0.74 24.61
N SER A 8 -11.26 0.17 23.75
CA SER A 8 -11.82 0.87 22.60
C SER A 8 -12.68 2.03 23.10
N ASN A 9 -12.20 3.26 22.94
CA ASN A 9 -12.89 4.50 23.38
C ASN A 9 -14.14 4.85 22.53
N TYR A 10 -14.72 3.92 21.79
CA TYR A 10 -15.94 4.13 21.02
C TYR A 10 -17.15 3.56 21.78
N SER A 11 -17.81 4.40 22.57
CA SER A 11 -19.17 4.11 23.04
C SER A 11 -20.16 4.50 21.93
N LEU A 12 -20.32 3.60 20.94
CA LEU A 12 -21.34 3.76 19.91
C LEU A 12 -22.70 3.39 20.48
N THR A 13 -23.74 4.13 20.12
CA THR A 13 -25.12 3.78 20.41
C THR A 13 -25.55 2.54 19.61
N GLU A 14 -26.61 1.85 20.04
CA GLU A 14 -27.17 0.71 19.28
C GLU A 14 -27.56 1.13 17.85
N GLU A 15 -28.08 2.33 17.68
CA GLU A 15 -28.43 2.87 16.36
C GLU A 15 -27.21 3.05 15.46
N GLU A 16 -26.10 3.54 15.97
CA GLU A 16 -24.84 3.68 15.22
C GLU A 16 -24.26 2.31 14.86
N LEU A 17 -24.32 1.33 15.76
CA LEU A 17 -23.88 -0.05 15.49
C LEU A 17 -24.68 -0.70 14.36
N THR A 18 -26.01 -0.43 14.27
CA THR A 18 -26.84 -0.97 13.19
C THR A 18 -26.45 -0.43 11.82
N LYS A 19 -25.99 0.82 11.75
CA LYS A 19 -25.58 1.51 10.50
C LYS A 19 -24.20 1.11 9.99
N LEU A 20 -23.38 0.48 10.83
CA LEU A 20 -22.04 0.05 10.41
C LEU A 20 -22.14 -0.96 9.25
N PRO A 21 -21.33 -0.83 8.20
CA PRO A 21 -21.28 -1.80 7.09
C PRO A 21 -20.61 -3.11 7.52
N THR A 22 -20.92 -4.20 6.84
CA THR A 22 -20.11 -5.41 6.95
C THR A 22 -18.79 -5.23 6.23
N ILE A 23 -17.67 -5.55 6.91
CA ILE A 23 -16.31 -5.45 6.37
C ILE A 23 -15.76 -6.85 6.22
N SER A 24 -15.34 -7.22 5.01
CA SER A 24 -14.64 -8.48 4.75
C SER A 24 -13.14 -8.22 4.54
N ILE A 25 -12.31 -8.95 5.27
CA ILE A 25 -10.85 -8.90 5.14
C ILE A 25 -10.34 -10.25 4.67
N VAL A 26 -9.70 -10.27 3.52
CA VAL A 26 -9.00 -11.45 3.00
C VAL A 26 -7.57 -11.45 3.53
N VAL A 27 -7.14 -12.57 4.12
CA VAL A 27 -5.75 -12.79 4.58
C VAL A 27 -5.12 -13.85 3.68
N PRO A 28 -4.37 -13.47 2.63
CA PRO A 28 -3.58 -14.40 1.85
C PRO A 28 -2.34 -14.81 2.67
N ASN A 29 -2.07 -16.11 2.73
CA ASN A 29 -0.91 -16.65 3.44
C ASN A 29 -0.13 -17.64 2.59
N TYR A 30 1.21 -17.62 2.71
CA TYR A 30 2.09 -18.66 2.21
C TYR A 30 3.38 -18.67 3.04
N ASN A 31 3.59 -19.75 3.81
CA ASN A 31 4.72 -19.89 4.73
C ASN A 31 4.89 -18.70 5.69
N GLY A 32 3.77 -18.18 6.20
CA GLY A 32 3.70 -17.05 7.13
C GLY A 32 3.46 -17.44 8.57
N GLY A 33 3.75 -18.69 9.00
CA GLY A 33 3.46 -19.20 10.32
C GLY A 33 4.04 -18.40 11.49
N GLN A 34 5.11 -17.63 11.24
CA GLN A 34 5.69 -16.75 12.25
C GLN A 34 4.90 -15.44 12.47
N THR A 35 4.05 -15.05 11.55
CA THR A 35 3.42 -13.70 11.52
C THR A 35 1.90 -13.76 11.49
N ILE A 36 1.30 -14.77 10.82
CA ILE A 36 -0.14 -14.86 10.60
C ILE A 36 -0.95 -14.81 11.91
N GLY A 37 -0.46 -15.41 12.99
CA GLY A 37 -1.12 -15.35 14.30
C GLY A 37 -1.26 -13.91 14.81
N ALA A 38 -0.23 -13.09 14.67
CA ALA A 38 -0.29 -11.67 15.03
C ALA A 38 -1.24 -10.88 14.11
N THR A 39 -1.25 -11.18 12.81
CA THR A 39 -2.17 -10.59 11.84
C THR A 39 -3.62 -10.89 12.20
N LEU A 40 -3.97 -12.17 12.42
CA LEU A 40 -5.32 -12.60 12.82
C LEU A 40 -5.74 -11.99 14.15
N LYS A 41 -4.82 -11.96 15.12
CA LYS A 41 -5.09 -11.31 16.41
C LYS A 41 -5.40 -9.82 16.24
N SER A 42 -4.69 -9.09 15.37
CA SER A 42 -4.93 -7.67 15.13
C SER A 42 -6.32 -7.40 14.52
N LEU A 43 -6.88 -8.35 13.77
CA LEU A 43 -8.25 -8.29 13.24
C LEU A 43 -9.28 -8.58 14.33
N ILE A 44 -9.08 -9.63 15.13
CA ILE A 44 -9.99 -10.05 16.18
C ILE A 44 -10.07 -9.00 17.30
N ASP A 45 -8.95 -8.43 17.69
CA ASP A 45 -8.85 -7.39 18.73
C ASP A 45 -9.58 -6.08 18.34
N GLN A 46 -9.98 -5.90 17.05
CA GLN A 46 -10.84 -4.79 16.65
C GLN A 46 -12.23 -4.85 17.30
N ASN A 47 -12.69 -6.03 17.69
CA ASN A 47 -14.04 -6.27 18.21
C ASN A 47 -15.15 -5.66 17.34
N TYR A 48 -14.93 -5.55 16.03
CA TYR A 48 -15.88 -4.97 15.10
C TYR A 48 -17.04 -5.94 14.84
N PRO A 49 -18.32 -5.53 15.09
CA PRO A 49 -19.43 -6.48 15.19
C PRO A 49 -19.82 -7.15 13.87
N LYS A 50 -19.43 -6.57 12.74
CA LYS A 50 -19.75 -7.07 11.40
C LYS A 50 -18.47 -7.32 10.59
N LEU A 51 -17.46 -7.95 11.23
CA LEU A 51 -16.21 -8.37 10.60
C LEU A 51 -16.36 -9.77 10.03
N GLU A 52 -15.93 -9.95 8.81
CA GLU A 52 -15.79 -11.23 8.12
C GLU A 52 -14.30 -11.44 7.78
N ILE A 53 -13.69 -12.46 8.38
CA ILE A 53 -12.28 -12.84 8.15
C ILE A 53 -12.25 -14.05 7.21
N ILE A 54 -11.57 -13.91 6.08
CA ILE A 54 -11.41 -14.95 5.07
C ILE A 54 -9.92 -15.26 4.93
N VAL A 55 -9.48 -16.50 5.22
CA VAL A 55 -8.07 -16.89 5.11
C VAL A 55 -7.86 -17.81 3.93
N VAL A 56 -6.89 -17.47 3.08
CA VAL A 56 -6.50 -18.31 1.94
C VAL A 56 -5.03 -18.64 2.06
N ASP A 57 -4.74 -19.88 2.42
CA ASP A 57 -3.39 -20.42 2.52
C ASP A 57 -2.99 -21.16 1.24
N GLY A 58 -1.83 -20.83 0.69
CA GLY A 58 -1.29 -21.35 -0.56
C GLY A 58 -0.63 -22.74 -0.44
N ALA A 59 -1.13 -23.64 0.41
CA ALA A 59 -0.54 -24.92 0.79
C ALA A 59 0.83 -24.73 1.45
N SER A 60 0.88 -23.96 2.52
CA SER A 60 2.07 -23.76 3.33
C SER A 60 2.65 -25.05 3.87
N THR A 61 3.96 -25.09 4.05
CA THR A 61 4.71 -26.26 4.54
C THR A 61 5.33 -26.03 5.93
N ASP A 62 5.16 -24.84 6.46
CA ASP A 62 5.53 -24.46 7.84
C ASP A 62 4.33 -24.63 8.80
N ASN A 63 4.39 -24.05 9.99
CA ASN A 63 3.32 -24.11 10.99
C ASN A 63 2.11 -23.19 10.70
N SER A 64 1.99 -22.60 9.49
CA SER A 64 0.91 -21.67 9.12
C SER A 64 -0.49 -22.26 9.38
N VAL A 65 -0.73 -23.51 8.96
CA VAL A 65 -2.04 -24.16 9.11
C VAL A 65 -2.39 -24.38 10.58
N GLU A 66 -1.42 -24.74 11.40
CA GLU A 66 -1.61 -24.89 12.86
C GLU A 66 -2.02 -23.55 13.49
N GLU A 67 -1.34 -22.45 13.09
CA GLU A 67 -1.69 -21.10 13.55
C GLU A 67 -3.09 -20.68 13.09
N ILE A 68 -3.50 -20.98 11.86
CA ILE A 68 -4.86 -20.69 11.37
C ILE A 68 -5.90 -21.43 12.20
N ILE A 69 -5.68 -22.70 12.48
CA ILE A 69 -6.60 -23.53 13.29
C ILE A 69 -6.77 -22.96 14.71
N ASN A 70 -5.72 -22.40 15.32
CA ASN A 70 -5.80 -21.74 16.64
C ASN A 70 -6.81 -20.58 16.68
N PHE A 71 -7.11 -19.95 15.54
CA PHE A 71 -8.06 -18.85 15.40
C PHE A 71 -9.35 -19.23 14.66
N GLU A 72 -9.56 -20.51 14.33
CA GLU A 72 -10.65 -20.96 13.45
C GLU A 72 -12.04 -20.49 13.90
N SER A 73 -12.29 -20.41 15.20
CA SER A 73 -13.57 -19.94 15.75
C SER A 73 -13.92 -18.48 15.41
N HIS A 74 -12.93 -17.69 14.97
CA HIS A 74 -13.10 -16.28 14.59
C HIS A 74 -13.03 -16.06 13.07
N ILE A 75 -12.72 -17.13 12.31
CA ILE A 75 -12.56 -17.08 10.85
C ILE A 75 -13.87 -17.49 10.20
N SER A 76 -14.42 -16.64 9.33
CA SER A 76 -15.68 -16.89 8.63
C SER A 76 -15.56 -18.00 7.58
N TRP A 77 -14.40 -18.08 6.93
CA TRP A 77 -14.07 -19.14 5.99
C TRP A 77 -12.56 -19.22 5.76
N TRP A 78 -12.02 -20.43 5.62
CA TRP A 78 -10.63 -20.61 5.24
C TRP A 78 -10.40 -21.86 4.40
N VAL A 79 -9.27 -21.88 3.69
CA VAL A 79 -8.79 -23.05 2.94
C VAL A 79 -7.26 -23.04 2.89
N SER A 80 -6.66 -24.22 2.90
CA SER A 80 -5.25 -24.43 2.58
C SER A 80 -5.17 -25.33 1.35
N GLU A 81 -4.79 -24.73 0.22
CA GLU A 81 -4.61 -25.45 -1.04
C GLU A 81 -3.65 -24.70 -1.97
N LYS A 82 -2.99 -25.43 -2.88
CA LYS A 82 -2.05 -24.85 -3.80
C LYS A 82 -2.72 -23.80 -4.71
N ASP A 83 -2.10 -22.65 -4.83
CA ASP A 83 -2.54 -21.54 -5.69
C ASP A 83 -1.45 -21.12 -6.69
N SER A 84 -1.73 -20.09 -7.51
CA SER A 84 -0.79 -19.49 -8.45
C SER A 84 -0.13 -18.23 -7.91
N GLY A 85 -0.19 -17.99 -6.61
CA GLY A 85 0.41 -16.86 -5.92
C GLY A 85 -0.60 -15.91 -5.28
N GLN A 86 -0.10 -14.90 -4.60
CA GLN A 86 -0.85 -13.98 -3.75
C GLN A 86 -2.11 -13.38 -4.41
N SER A 87 -2.03 -12.96 -5.68
CA SER A 87 -3.18 -12.41 -6.42
C SER A 87 -4.30 -13.43 -6.58
N SER A 88 -3.95 -14.69 -6.82
CA SER A 88 -4.90 -15.81 -6.90
C SER A 88 -5.57 -16.09 -5.56
N ALA A 89 -4.79 -16.11 -4.47
CA ALA A 89 -5.31 -16.26 -3.11
C ALA A 89 -6.30 -15.14 -2.76
N ILE A 90 -5.96 -13.88 -3.06
CA ILE A 90 -6.83 -12.72 -2.81
C ILE A 90 -8.13 -12.84 -3.62
N ASN A 91 -8.06 -13.18 -4.91
CA ASN A 91 -9.25 -13.36 -5.75
C ASN A 91 -10.16 -14.48 -5.24
N LYS A 92 -9.57 -15.60 -4.80
CA LYS A 92 -10.32 -16.70 -4.18
C LYS A 92 -11.02 -16.21 -2.92
N GLY A 93 -10.32 -15.50 -2.03
CA GLY A 93 -10.89 -14.92 -0.82
C GLY A 93 -12.03 -13.96 -1.14
N PHE A 94 -11.86 -13.03 -2.08
CA PHE A 94 -12.93 -12.09 -2.47
C PHE A 94 -14.17 -12.77 -3.02
N SER A 95 -14.03 -13.94 -3.66
CA SER A 95 -15.19 -14.73 -4.09
C SER A 95 -16.03 -15.29 -2.94
N LYS A 96 -15.48 -15.32 -1.73
CA LYS A 96 -16.13 -15.78 -0.50
C LYS A 96 -16.67 -14.65 0.37
N CYS A 97 -16.24 -13.40 0.11
CA CYS A 97 -16.67 -12.24 0.86
C CYS A 97 -18.13 -11.90 0.62
N SER A 98 -18.86 -11.59 1.69
CA SER A 98 -20.22 -11.07 1.64
C SER A 98 -20.30 -9.58 1.98
N GLY A 99 -19.26 -9.03 2.62
CA GLY A 99 -19.22 -7.66 3.12
C GLY A 99 -19.37 -6.58 2.06
N GLU A 100 -19.90 -5.46 2.47
CA GLU A 100 -20.04 -4.26 1.62
C GLU A 100 -18.69 -3.59 1.38
N ILE A 101 -17.84 -3.60 2.39
CA ILE A 101 -16.49 -3.02 2.37
C ILE A 101 -15.48 -4.15 2.33
N LEU A 102 -14.50 -4.01 1.45
CA LEU A 102 -13.44 -4.99 1.23
C LEU A 102 -12.06 -4.40 1.52
N ASN A 103 -11.17 -5.27 1.98
CA ASN A 103 -9.74 -5.08 2.00
C ASN A 103 -9.07 -6.47 1.99
N TRP A 104 -7.75 -6.52 1.76
CA TRP A 104 -6.93 -7.67 2.13
C TRP A 104 -5.79 -7.21 3.05
N LEU A 105 -5.38 -8.07 3.93
CA LEU A 105 -4.30 -7.86 4.88
C LEU A 105 -3.29 -9.00 4.72
N CYS A 106 -2.08 -8.69 4.28
CA CYS A 106 -1.03 -9.71 4.15
C CYS A 106 -0.71 -10.30 5.54
N SER A 107 -0.32 -11.58 5.57
CA SER A 107 -0.07 -12.31 6.82
C SER A 107 1.13 -11.82 7.65
N ASP A 108 1.80 -10.75 7.20
CA ASP A 108 2.89 -10.03 7.87
C ASP A 108 2.55 -8.56 8.20
N ASP A 109 1.32 -8.11 7.91
CA ASP A 109 0.78 -6.79 8.24
C ASP A 109 -0.21 -6.84 9.40
N LEU A 110 -0.42 -5.70 10.07
CA LEU A 110 -1.35 -5.56 11.19
C LEU A 110 -2.32 -4.41 10.94
N LEU A 111 -3.56 -4.52 11.44
CA LEU A 111 -4.41 -3.34 11.58
C LEU A 111 -4.04 -2.56 12.85
N ALA A 112 -4.11 -1.24 12.77
CA ALA A 112 -3.97 -0.37 13.92
C ALA A 112 -5.19 -0.51 14.86
N PRO A 113 -5.06 -0.25 16.16
CA PRO A 113 -6.18 -0.28 17.09
C PRO A 113 -7.35 0.59 16.61
N SER A 114 -8.58 0.10 16.72
CA SER A 114 -9.82 0.78 16.33
C SER A 114 -9.95 1.12 14.84
N ALA A 115 -9.07 0.61 13.97
CA ALA A 115 -9.09 0.89 12.53
C ALA A 115 -10.43 0.55 11.88
N LEU A 116 -11.02 -0.61 12.19
CA LEU A 116 -12.28 -1.04 11.58
C LEU A 116 -13.48 -0.18 12.03
N TYR A 117 -13.50 0.30 13.27
CA TYR A 117 -14.55 1.25 13.71
C TYR A 117 -14.41 2.59 12.98
N THR A 118 -13.19 3.10 12.84
CA THR A 118 -12.92 4.31 12.06
C THR A 118 -13.42 4.13 10.62
N VAL A 119 -13.05 3.04 9.96
CA VAL A 119 -13.48 2.71 8.60
C VAL A 119 -14.99 2.61 8.50
N GLY A 120 -15.62 1.82 9.38
CA GLY A 120 -17.07 1.60 9.38
C GLY A 120 -17.86 2.89 9.55
N LYS A 121 -17.41 3.77 10.46
CA LYS A 121 -18.02 5.08 10.70
C LYS A 121 -17.96 5.96 9.46
N TYR A 122 -16.78 6.10 8.83
CA TYR A 122 -16.65 6.91 7.62
C TYR A 122 -17.57 6.42 6.48
N PHE A 123 -17.66 5.11 6.26
CA PHE A 123 -18.54 4.57 5.23
C PHE A 123 -20.03 4.67 5.57
N ALA A 124 -20.41 4.67 6.85
CA ALA A 124 -21.76 4.90 7.28
C ALA A 124 -22.19 6.37 7.15
N GLU A 125 -21.29 7.30 7.49
CA GLU A 125 -21.55 8.75 7.45
C GLU A 125 -21.44 9.33 6.04
N LEU A 126 -20.64 8.73 5.17
CA LEU A 126 -20.37 9.21 3.81
C LEU A 126 -20.75 8.14 2.77
N PRO A 127 -22.04 7.96 2.46
CA PRO A 127 -22.52 6.91 1.56
C PRO A 127 -21.99 7.03 0.12
N ASP A 128 -21.59 8.23 -0.28
CA ASP A 128 -21.12 8.53 -1.63
C ASP A 128 -19.64 8.18 -1.86
N ILE A 129 -18.86 7.97 -0.79
CA ILE A 129 -17.47 7.55 -0.98
C ILE A 129 -17.38 6.09 -1.42
N ASP A 130 -16.47 5.82 -2.32
CA ASP A 130 -16.15 4.48 -2.79
C ASP A 130 -14.92 3.90 -2.10
N ILE A 131 -13.95 4.74 -1.80
CA ILE A 131 -12.64 4.35 -1.27
C ILE A 131 -12.26 5.26 -0.11
N LEU A 132 -11.86 4.64 0.99
CA LEU A 132 -11.27 5.30 2.15
C LEU A 132 -9.82 4.91 2.29
N VAL A 133 -8.93 5.90 2.34
CA VAL A 133 -7.49 5.70 2.51
C VAL A 133 -7.04 6.38 3.80
N GLY A 134 -6.56 5.61 4.74
CA GLY A 134 -5.91 6.11 5.96
C GLY A 134 -4.39 6.14 5.84
N ARG A 135 -3.74 6.60 6.90
CA ARG A 135 -2.29 6.51 7.04
C ARG A 135 -1.85 5.09 7.31
N GLY A 136 -0.69 4.70 6.76
CA GLY A 136 -0.03 3.44 7.05
C GLY A 136 1.31 3.67 7.74
N GLN A 137 1.50 3.05 8.90
CA GLN A 137 2.75 3.08 9.63
C GLN A 137 3.67 1.95 9.18
N ASN A 138 4.92 2.26 8.84
CA ASN A 138 5.92 1.28 8.43
C ASN A 138 7.02 1.24 9.48
N LEU A 139 7.23 0.08 10.11
CA LEU A 139 8.26 -0.19 11.10
C LEU A 139 9.43 -0.91 10.44
N PHE A 140 10.62 -0.33 10.47
CA PHE A 140 11.82 -0.95 9.95
C PHE A 140 12.59 -1.66 11.06
N THR A 141 12.72 -2.99 10.96
CA THR A 141 13.35 -3.84 11.99
C THR A 141 14.77 -4.29 11.63
N GLY A 142 15.24 -4.07 10.41
CA GLY A 142 16.58 -4.47 9.94
C GLY A 142 17.70 -3.49 10.31
N GLU A 143 18.93 -4.00 10.50
CA GLU A 143 20.13 -3.19 10.77
C GLU A 143 20.61 -2.37 9.57
N ASN A 144 20.22 -2.74 8.34
CA ASN A 144 20.67 -2.13 7.08
C ASN A 144 19.67 -1.13 6.52
N LEU A 145 19.32 -0.10 7.27
CA LEU A 145 18.68 1.09 6.69
C LEU A 145 19.71 1.90 5.92
N ALA A 146 19.76 1.65 4.62
CA ALA A 146 20.82 2.00 3.72
C ALA A 146 21.14 3.49 3.60
N LEU A 147 22.43 3.78 3.66
CA LEU A 147 23.12 5.04 3.40
C LEU A 147 22.85 5.72 2.02
N PRO A 148 22.40 5.06 0.93
CA PRO A 148 22.11 5.74 -0.33
C PRO A 148 20.99 6.78 -0.24
N GLN A 149 20.14 6.69 0.77
CA GLN A 149 19.01 7.59 0.98
C GLN A 149 19.41 9.02 1.32
N LYS A 150 20.61 9.24 1.88
CA LYS A 150 21.05 10.61 2.27
C LYS A 150 21.28 11.55 1.09
N ALA A 151 21.77 11.04 -0.02
CA ALA A 151 22.08 11.89 -1.18
C ALA A 151 20.86 12.20 -2.03
N VAL A 152 19.98 11.22 -2.23
CA VAL A 152 18.67 11.43 -2.87
C VAL A 152 17.80 12.31 -1.98
N ASN A 153 17.87 12.14 -0.66
CA ASN A 153 17.18 12.99 0.30
C ASN A 153 17.64 14.45 0.25
N PHE A 154 18.91 14.74 -0.04
CA PHE A 154 19.37 16.12 -0.20
C PHE A 154 18.64 16.87 -1.32
N TRP A 155 18.61 16.29 -2.54
CA TRP A 155 17.91 16.91 -3.68
C TRP A 155 16.40 16.94 -3.48
N LEU A 156 15.83 15.95 -2.82
CA LEU A 156 14.42 15.92 -2.48
C LEU A 156 14.07 17.01 -1.46
N THR A 157 14.89 17.17 -0.42
CA THR A 157 14.71 18.22 0.60
C THR A 157 14.86 19.61 -0.01
N LEU A 158 15.82 19.78 -0.92
CA LEU A 158 16.01 21.05 -1.64
C LEU A 158 14.77 21.38 -2.49
N ALA A 159 14.24 20.40 -3.22
CA ALA A 159 13.05 20.56 -4.02
C ALA A 159 11.79 20.81 -3.18
N GLU A 160 11.65 20.16 -2.04
CA GLU A 160 10.55 20.44 -1.09
C GLU A 160 10.59 21.88 -0.59
N GLN A 161 11.79 22.39 -0.29
CA GLN A 161 11.97 23.76 0.17
C GLN A 161 11.71 24.81 -0.94
N PHE A 162 12.24 24.58 -2.15
CA PHE A 162 12.15 25.55 -3.23
C PHE A 162 10.87 25.45 -4.08
N LEU A 163 10.27 24.26 -4.18
CA LEU A 163 9.13 23.99 -5.07
C LEU A 163 7.84 23.72 -4.29
N GLY A 164 7.88 23.79 -2.95
CA GLY A 164 6.70 23.56 -2.10
C GLY A 164 6.14 22.14 -2.19
N GLN A 165 6.92 21.18 -2.68
CA GLN A 165 6.49 19.78 -2.81
C GLN A 165 6.63 19.07 -1.47
N LYS A 166 5.51 18.64 -0.87
CA LYS A 166 5.50 17.83 0.35
C LYS A 166 5.55 16.35 0.01
N ARG A 167 6.31 15.57 0.78
CA ARG A 167 6.25 14.10 0.69
C ARG A 167 5.01 13.59 1.40
N PRO A 168 4.33 12.59 0.87
CA PRO A 168 3.27 11.88 1.59
C PRO A 168 3.86 10.89 2.63
N ILE A 169 5.05 11.18 3.16
CA ILE A 169 5.76 10.35 4.14
C ILE A 169 6.24 11.26 5.27
N ILE A 170 5.77 10.95 6.47
CA ILE A 170 6.14 11.63 7.71
C ILE A 170 7.05 10.69 8.50
N GLN A 171 8.25 11.14 8.87
CA GLN A 171 9.10 10.40 9.80
C GLN A 171 8.56 10.62 11.21
N ASP A 172 8.41 9.54 11.96
CA ASP A 172 8.05 9.64 13.38
C ASP A 172 9.23 10.25 14.17
N ALA A 173 8.98 11.39 14.80
CA ALA A 173 10.00 12.09 15.57
C ALA A 173 10.43 11.31 16.84
N GLN A 174 9.56 10.44 17.36
CA GLN A 174 9.82 9.63 18.56
C GLN A 174 10.50 8.31 18.22
N ASN A 175 10.29 7.79 17.00
CA ASN A 175 10.90 6.56 16.54
C ASN A 175 11.48 6.73 15.13
N PRO A 176 12.80 6.95 14.99
CA PRO A 176 13.43 7.21 13.70
C PRO A 176 13.39 6.01 12.73
N ARG A 177 12.98 4.82 13.20
CA ARG A 177 12.75 3.63 12.38
C ARG A 177 11.31 3.53 11.85
N THR A 178 10.47 4.50 12.19
CA THR A 178 9.06 4.51 11.81
C THR A 178 8.79 5.59 10.77
N TYR A 179 8.13 5.21 9.69
CA TYR A 179 7.66 6.11 8.65
C TYR A 179 6.16 5.96 8.48
N ILE A 180 5.45 7.07 8.41
CA ILE A 180 4.01 7.11 8.17
C ILE A 180 3.77 7.58 6.76
N LYS A 181 3.12 6.75 5.93
CA LYS A 181 2.56 7.17 4.66
C LYS A 181 1.25 7.93 4.94
N ALA A 182 1.16 9.16 4.49
CA ALA A 182 0.02 10.05 4.70
C ALA A 182 -0.47 10.62 3.36
N PRO A 183 -1.16 9.83 2.53
CA PRO A 183 -1.62 10.26 1.23
C PRO A 183 -2.69 11.34 1.33
N THR A 184 -2.69 12.27 0.36
CA THR A 184 -3.73 13.28 0.18
C THR A 184 -4.51 13.00 -1.11
N LEU A 185 -5.65 13.66 -1.30
CA LEU A 185 -6.40 13.56 -2.56
C LEU A 185 -5.57 14.03 -3.76
N LYS A 186 -4.65 14.99 -3.58
CA LYS A 186 -3.70 15.40 -4.63
C LYS A 186 -2.79 14.24 -5.02
N ASP A 187 -2.28 13.47 -4.04
CA ASP A 187 -1.43 12.32 -4.33
C ASP A 187 -2.20 11.21 -5.06
N ILE A 188 -3.48 11.04 -4.77
CA ILE A 188 -4.35 10.08 -5.47
C ILE A 188 -4.48 10.43 -6.97
N THR A 189 -4.51 11.71 -7.35
CA THR A 189 -4.52 12.07 -8.77
C THR A 189 -3.24 11.69 -9.52
N LEU A 190 -2.17 11.36 -8.81
CA LEU A 190 -0.87 10.97 -9.34
C LEU A 190 -0.61 9.46 -9.26
N ILE A 191 -1.63 8.66 -8.95
CA ILE A 191 -1.49 7.24 -8.63
C ILE A 191 -0.88 6.42 -9.78
N SER A 192 -1.05 6.86 -11.02
CA SER A 192 -0.44 6.22 -12.18
C SER A 192 1.08 6.39 -12.27
N VAL A 193 1.64 7.40 -11.62
CA VAL A 193 3.09 7.68 -11.60
C VAL A 193 3.73 7.39 -10.24
N HIS A 194 2.93 7.36 -9.17
CA HIS A 194 3.39 7.15 -7.81
C HIS A 194 2.27 6.57 -6.96
N ASN A 195 2.52 5.42 -6.32
CA ASN A 195 1.58 4.86 -5.36
C ASN A 195 1.88 5.37 -3.93
N PRO A 196 1.12 6.35 -3.42
CA PRO A 196 1.29 6.89 -2.07
C PRO A 196 0.62 6.02 -1.01
N ILE A 197 -0.23 5.08 -1.41
CA ILE A 197 -1.11 4.31 -0.53
C ILE A 197 -0.32 3.21 0.18
N SER A 198 -0.55 3.05 1.45
CA SER A 198 -0.24 1.82 2.16
C SER A 198 -1.40 0.86 1.93
N GLN A 199 -1.15 -0.24 1.24
CA GLN A 199 -2.22 -1.14 0.79
C GLN A 199 -3.14 -1.58 1.95
N PRO A 200 -2.65 -1.98 3.14
CA PRO A 200 -3.53 -2.41 4.22
C PRO A 200 -4.39 -1.28 4.82
N SER A 201 -4.06 -0.01 4.52
CA SER A 201 -4.85 1.17 4.95
C SER A 201 -5.87 1.62 3.91
N CYS A 202 -6.15 0.83 2.87
CA CYS A 202 -7.06 1.19 1.80
C CYS A 202 -8.28 0.26 1.77
N PHE A 203 -9.43 0.81 2.15
CA PHE A 203 -10.71 0.11 2.19
C PHE A 203 -11.62 0.62 1.09
N TYR A 204 -12.41 -0.27 0.46
CA TYR A 204 -13.24 0.11 -0.69
C TYR A 204 -14.54 -0.66 -0.74
N ARG A 205 -15.56 -0.03 -1.35
CA ARG A 205 -16.86 -0.68 -1.57
C ARG A 205 -16.73 -1.81 -2.59
N ARG A 206 -17.32 -2.96 -2.28
CA ARG A 206 -17.36 -4.14 -3.16
C ARG A 206 -17.92 -3.81 -4.55
N ARG A 207 -18.83 -2.84 -4.66
CA ARG A 207 -19.43 -2.38 -5.94
C ARG A 207 -18.41 -1.91 -6.98
N LEU A 208 -17.20 -1.52 -6.57
CA LEU A 208 -16.13 -1.13 -7.49
C LEU A 208 -15.54 -2.32 -8.27
N ILE A 209 -15.70 -3.54 -7.74
CA ILE A 209 -15.22 -4.75 -8.41
C ILE A 209 -16.29 -5.20 -9.40
N ASN A 210 -16.27 -4.66 -10.61
CA ASN A 210 -17.19 -4.99 -11.70
C ASN A 210 -16.51 -5.80 -12.82
N ARG A 211 -15.38 -6.44 -12.51
CA ARG A 211 -14.65 -7.39 -13.37
C ARG A 211 -14.59 -8.77 -12.72
N THR A 212 -14.37 -9.82 -13.52
CA THR A 212 -14.43 -11.23 -13.08
C THR A 212 -13.45 -11.53 -11.93
N LYS A 213 -12.26 -10.94 -11.98
CA LYS A 213 -11.23 -11.03 -10.92
C LYS A 213 -10.93 -9.64 -10.40
N ALA A 214 -10.99 -9.46 -9.09
CA ALA A 214 -10.70 -8.17 -8.46
C ALA A 214 -9.24 -7.76 -8.70
N ILE A 215 -8.31 -8.70 -8.56
CA ILE A 215 -6.88 -8.50 -8.78
C ILE A 215 -6.51 -9.09 -10.14
N ASP A 216 -5.80 -8.35 -10.96
CA ASP A 216 -5.20 -8.87 -12.19
C ASP A 216 -3.97 -9.71 -11.85
N GLU A 217 -4.09 -11.03 -11.99
CA GLU A 217 -3.05 -12.00 -11.65
C GLU A 217 -1.80 -11.92 -12.54
N SER A 218 -1.85 -11.15 -13.62
CA SER A 218 -0.69 -10.91 -14.46
C SER A 218 0.31 -9.92 -13.87
N TYR A 219 -0.06 -9.22 -12.78
CA TYR A 219 0.82 -8.38 -11.98
C TYR A 219 1.26 -9.13 -10.73
N HIS A 220 2.58 -9.26 -10.57
CA HIS A 220 3.13 -9.97 -9.43
C HIS A 220 3.51 -9.03 -8.27
N TYR A 221 4.03 -7.84 -8.58
CA TYR A 221 4.55 -6.89 -7.60
C TYR A 221 3.64 -5.68 -7.38
N ALA A 222 3.03 -5.15 -8.44
CA ALA A 222 2.28 -3.90 -8.44
C ALA A 222 0.77 -4.10 -8.60
N MET A 223 0.24 -5.25 -8.15
CA MET A 223 -1.17 -5.61 -8.27
C MET A 223 -2.10 -4.64 -7.51
N ASP A 224 -1.67 -4.08 -6.39
CA ASP A 224 -2.36 -3.04 -5.65
C ASP A 224 -2.43 -1.74 -6.46
N THR A 225 -1.30 -1.33 -7.04
CA THR A 225 -1.21 -0.13 -7.88
C THR A 225 -2.08 -0.27 -9.14
N GLU A 226 -2.15 -1.47 -9.73
CA GLU A 226 -3.07 -1.73 -10.85
C GLU A 226 -4.52 -1.57 -10.40
N LEU A 227 -4.90 -2.17 -9.28
CA LEU A 227 -6.27 -2.07 -8.77
C LEU A 227 -6.68 -0.61 -8.48
N TRP A 228 -5.78 0.20 -7.92
CA TRP A 228 -6.06 1.62 -7.66
C TRP A 228 -6.24 2.42 -8.95
N ASN A 229 -5.45 2.14 -9.98
CA ASN A 229 -5.62 2.77 -11.30
C ASN A 229 -6.92 2.31 -11.97
N TYR A 230 -7.28 1.04 -11.84
CA TYR A 230 -8.56 0.53 -12.30
C TYR A 230 -9.73 1.26 -11.62
N PHE A 231 -9.73 1.40 -10.29
CA PHE A 231 -10.78 2.15 -9.58
C PHE A 231 -10.82 3.63 -9.98
N GLN A 232 -9.66 4.26 -10.14
CA GLN A 232 -9.57 5.63 -10.63
C GLN A 232 -10.19 5.78 -12.03
N SER A 233 -9.96 4.81 -12.92
CA SER A 233 -10.53 4.82 -14.27
C SER A 233 -12.04 4.63 -14.29
N GLN A 234 -12.62 4.04 -13.24
CA GLN A 234 -14.06 3.90 -13.06
C GLN A 234 -14.72 5.15 -12.42
N GLY A 235 -13.94 6.19 -12.15
CA GLY A 235 -14.45 7.41 -11.52
C GLY A 235 -14.74 7.25 -10.02
N ALA A 236 -14.06 6.35 -9.33
CA ALA A 236 -14.24 6.12 -7.89
C ALA A 236 -14.05 7.40 -7.07
N VAL A 237 -14.89 7.59 -6.06
CA VAL A 237 -14.86 8.71 -5.14
C VAL A 237 -13.96 8.38 -3.95
N TRP A 238 -12.84 9.08 -3.84
CA TRP A 238 -11.80 8.86 -2.84
C TRP A 238 -11.96 9.78 -1.63
N LYS A 239 -11.68 9.24 -0.46
CA LYS A 239 -11.53 9.99 0.80
C LYS A 239 -10.20 9.62 1.45
N CYS A 240 -9.36 10.60 1.75
CA CYS A 240 -8.17 10.42 2.58
C CYS A 240 -8.45 10.93 3.99
N ILE A 241 -7.95 10.19 4.99
CA ILE A 241 -8.10 10.52 6.41
C ILE A 241 -6.73 10.50 7.11
N ASP A 242 -6.64 11.17 8.26
CA ASP A 242 -5.40 11.29 9.02
C ASP A 242 -5.17 10.14 10.01
N ASP A 243 -6.18 9.28 10.21
CA ASP A 243 -6.09 8.14 11.10
C ASP A 243 -5.12 7.08 10.56
N VAL A 244 -4.32 6.50 11.45
CA VAL A 244 -3.46 5.35 11.12
C VAL A 244 -4.32 4.10 11.14
N LEU A 245 -4.45 3.44 9.99
CA LEU A 245 -5.27 2.23 9.85
C LEU A 245 -4.46 0.93 9.84
N SER A 246 -3.19 0.99 9.48
CA SER A 246 -2.35 -0.22 9.41
C SER A 246 -0.92 0.01 9.87
N ILE A 247 -0.28 -1.10 10.26
CA ILE A 247 1.12 -1.16 10.67
C ILE A 247 1.77 -2.28 9.85
N SER A 248 2.78 -1.92 9.02
CA SER A 248 3.54 -2.85 8.20
C SER A 248 4.96 -2.99 8.74
N ILE A 249 5.42 -4.23 8.94
CA ILE A 249 6.78 -4.53 9.38
C ILE A 249 7.68 -4.69 8.16
N GLN A 250 8.71 -3.86 8.07
CA GLN A 250 9.65 -3.82 6.95
C GLN A 250 11.00 -4.40 7.40
N ASP A 251 11.22 -5.68 7.13
CA ASP A 251 12.45 -6.39 7.51
C ASP A 251 13.42 -6.63 6.33
N GLY A 252 13.10 -6.08 5.15
CA GLY A 252 13.88 -6.22 3.91
C GLY A 252 13.58 -7.49 3.11
N ARG A 253 12.78 -8.42 3.63
CA ARG A 253 12.34 -9.65 2.93
C ARG A 253 11.04 -9.46 2.16
N ASN A 254 10.36 -8.34 2.37
CA ASN A 254 9.10 -8.03 1.72
C ASN A 254 9.21 -8.12 0.19
N LYS A 255 8.17 -8.64 -0.43
CA LYS A 255 8.06 -8.86 -1.88
C LYS A 255 8.46 -7.64 -2.71
N THR A 256 8.00 -6.45 -2.33
CA THR A 256 8.32 -5.20 -3.02
C THR A 256 9.80 -4.83 -2.93
N SER A 257 10.48 -5.20 -1.85
CA SER A 257 11.92 -4.93 -1.67
C SER A 257 12.80 -5.80 -2.56
N THR A 258 12.34 -7.00 -2.89
CA THR A 258 13.10 -7.99 -3.67
C THR A 258 12.83 -7.96 -5.17
N GLY A 259 11.80 -7.24 -5.64
CA GLY A 259 11.35 -7.25 -7.03
C GLY A 259 12.24 -6.52 -8.02
N GLY A 260 13.02 -5.53 -7.57
CA GLY A 260 13.98 -4.80 -8.40
C GLY A 260 13.37 -4.22 -9.69
N TYR A 261 14.03 -4.45 -10.84
CA TYR A 261 13.60 -3.94 -12.14
C TYR A 261 12.23 -4.50 -12.62
N LYS A 262 11.84 -5.69 -12.14
CA LYS A 262 10.53 -6.27 -12.48
C LYS A 262 9.36 -5.42 -12.00
N VAL A 263 9.50 -4.80 -10.82
CA VAL A 263 8.51 -3.82 -10.32
C VAL A 263 8.37 -2.65 -11.27
N ALA A 264 9.50 -2.12 -11.77
CA ALA A 264 9.49 -1.01 -12.71
C ALA A 264 8.75 -1.34 -14.02
N LEU A 265 8.94 -2.54 -14.56
CA LEU A 265 8.24 -2.99 -15.77
C LEU A 265 6.73 -3.11 -15.56
N GLU A 266 6.30 -3.60 -14.41
CA GLU A 266 4.86 -3.65 -14.08
C GLU A 266 4.26 -2.25 -13.92
N LEU A 267 4.95 -1.33 -13.25
CA LEU A 267 4.52 0.05 -13.12
C LEU A 267 4.46 0.78 -14.49
N GLU A 268 5.41 0.52 -15.39
CA GLU A 268 5.36 1.03 -16.76
C GLU A 268 4.14 0.52 -17.50
N ARG A 269 3.86 -0.79 -17.43
CA ARG A 269 2.67 -1.39 -18.05
C ARG A 269 1.37 -0.81 -17.49
N ILE A 270 1.27 -0.58 -16.17
CA ILE A 270 0.12 0.07 -15.54
C ILE A 270 -0.05 1.48 -16.12
N TYR A 271 1.04 2.26 -16.15
CA TYR A 271 1.00 3.61 -16.69
C TYR A 271 0.48 3.61 -18.14
N GLU A 272 1.04 2.78 -19.00
CA GLU A 272 0.66 2.68 -20.41
C GLU A 272 -0.80 2.21 -20.61
N THR A 273 -1.30 1.38 -19.68
CA THR A 273 -2.69 0.91 -19.72
C THR A 273 -3.69 2.00 -19.38
N TYR A 274 -3.40 2.81 -18.34
CA TYR A 274 -4.37 3.76 -17.78
C TYR A 274 -4.12 5.21 -18.21
N VAL A 275 -2.94 5.53 -18.77
CA VAL A 275 -2.59 6.87 -19.24
C VAL A 275 -2.34 6.86 -20.73
N GLN A 276 -3.29 7.38 -21.48
CA GLN A 276 -3.20 7.46 -22.94
C GLN A 276 -2.40 8.69 -23.38
N GLU A 277 -1.13 8.51 -23.67
CA GLU A 277 -0.23 9.54 -24.19
C GLU A 277 0.38 9.09 -25.52
N ARG A 278 0.59 10.03 -26.45
CA ARG A 278 1.22 9.73 -27.76
C ARG A 278 2.63 9.18 -27.61
N ILE A 279 3.40 9.76 -26.69
CA ILE A 279 4.70 9.25 -26.24
C ILE A 279 4.61 9.19 -24.72
N PRO A 280 4.56 8.00 -24.11
CA PRO A 280 4.42 7.88 -22.66
C PRO A 280 5.55 8.57 -21.90
N LEU A 281 5.24 9.21 -20.78
CA LEU A 281 6.25 9.79 -19.89
C LEU A 281 7.25 8.72 -19.41
N THR A 282 6.81 7.48 -19.26
CA THR A 282 7.63 6.31 -18.92
C THR A 282 8.74 6.05 -19.94
N PHE A 283 8.50 6.30 -21.22
CA PHE A 283 9.54 6.22 -22.26
C PHE A 283 10.71 7.17 -21.97
N TRP A 284 10.41 8.44 -21.66
CA TRP A 284 11.43 9.45 -21.33
C TRP A 284 12.10 9.14 -20.00
N HIS A 285 11.33 8.66 -19.03
CA HIS A 285 11.88 8.25 -17.76
C HIS A 285 12.88 7.11 -17.95
N ARG A 286 12.51 6.03 -18.64
CA ARG A 286 13.37 4.86 -18.91
C ARG A 286 14.67 5.23 -19.62
N ASN A 287 14.58 6.10 -20.63
CA ASN A 287 15.72 6.37 -21.50
C ASN A 287 16.62 7.53 -21.01
N LEU A 288 16.07 8.46 -20.23
CA LEU A 288 16.84 9.65 -19.80
C LEU A 288 17.03 9.72 -18.28
N ARG A 289 15.95 9.56 -17.48
CA ARG A 289 16.03 9.80 -16.04
C ARG A 289 16.49 8.57 -15.24
N TYR A 290 15.98 7.40 -15.56
CA TYR A 290 16.31 6.18 -14.84
C TYR A 290 17.82 5.82 -14.89
N PRO A 291 18.53 5.97 -16.02
CA PRO A 291 19.99 5.79 -16.04
C PRO A 291 20.72 6.72 -15.07
N LEU A 292 20.29 7.99 -14.97
CA LEU A 292 20.86 8.95 -14.02
C LEU A 292 20.57 8.54 -12.57
N GLU A 293 19.36 8.12 -12.31
CA GLU A 293 18.93 7.61 -11.01
C GLU A 293 19.76 6.37 -10.61
N LYS A 294 19.91 5.40 -11.51
CA LYS A 294 20.72 4.20 -11.29
C LYS A 294 22.18 4.53 -11.02
N PHE A 295 22.73 5.51 -11.76
CA PHE A 295 24.10 5.96 -11.55
C PHE A 295 24.29 6.57 -10.15
N MET A 296 23.36 7.45 -9.72
CA MET A 296 23.41 8.05 -8.38
C MET A 296 23.28 7.02 -7.25
N ALA A 297 22.58 5.94 -7.49
CA ALA A 297 22.43 4.87 -6.50
C ALA A 297 23.71 4.10 -6.22
N VAL A 298 24.52 3.91 -7.26
CA VAL A 298 25.77 3.13 -7.19
C VAL A 298 26.97 4.00 -6.78
N HIS A 299 27.00 5.28 -7.20
CA HIS A 299 28.14 6.18 -7.00
C HIS A 299 27.84 7.16 -5.86
N THR A 300 28.38 6.88 -4.68
CA THR A 300 28.16 7.66 -3.45
C THR A 300 29.06 8.90 -3.31
N HIS A 301 30.02 9.12 -4.21
CA HIS A 301 30.91 10.26 -4.14
C HIS A 301 30.18 11.57 -4.46
N ARG A 302 30.30 12.56 -3.58
CA ARG A 302 29.53 13.83 -3.59
C ARG A 302 29.53 14.55 -4.94
N ILE A 303 30.68 14.62 -5.62
CA ILE A 303 30.82 15.34 -6.91
C ILE A 303 29.88 14.73 -7.96
N TRP A 304 29.85 13.40 -8.08
CA TRP A 304 28.98 12.73 -9.04
C TRP A 304 27.51 12.93 -8.74
N ILE A 305 27.15 12.93 -7.46
CA ILE A 305 25.76 13.19 -7.03
C ILE A 305 25.32 14.58 -7.43
N TYR A 306 26.18 15.61 -7.27
CA TYR A 306 25.85 16.97 -7.70
C TYR A 306 25.71 17.06 -9.22
N ILE A 307 26.66 16.54 -10.00
CA ILE A 307 26.63 16.60 -11.47
C ILE A 307 25.40 15.88 -12.01
N ILE A 308 25.23 14.62 -11.65
CA ILE A 308 24.14 13.77 -12.16
C ILE A 308 22.78 14.23 -11.62
N GLY A 309 22.71 14.67 -10.37
CA GLY A 309 21.51 15.27 -9.80
C GLY A 309 21.07 16.53 -10.54
N THR A 310 22.01 17.40 -10.93
CA THR A 310 21.73 18.59 -11.75
C THR A 310 21.18 18.20 -13.12
N LEU A 311 21.78 17.21 -13.78
CA LEU A 311 21.28 16.67 -15.06
C LEU A 311 19.88 16.08 -14.91
N TRP A 312 19.65 15.34 -13.84
CA TRP A 312 18.32 14.78 -13.55
C TRP A 312 17.25 15.87 -13.38
N VAL A 313 17.58 16.95 -12.65
CA VAL A 313 16.70 18.11 -12.49
C VAL A 313 16.48 18.81 -13.84
N ALA A 314 17.52 19.01 -14.64
CA ALA A 314 17.41 19.63 -15.95
C ALA A 314 16.48 18.84 -16.88
N VAL A 315 16.61 17.50 -16.94
CA VAL A 315 15.70 16.65 -17.73
C VAL A 315 14.27 16.73 -17.17
N THR A 316 14.11 16.77 -15.85
CA THR A 316 12.78 16.94 -15.23
C THR A 316 12.12 18.25 -15.65
N LEU A 317 12.85 19.35 -15.60
CA LEU A 317 12.34 20.67 -16.01
C LEU A 317 12.05 20.73 -17.52
N LEU A 318 12.83 20.04 -18.34
CA LEU A 318 12.60 19.96 -19.79
C LEU A 318 11.29 19.22 -20.12
N LEU A 319 10.96 18.17 -19.38
CA LEU A 319 9.76 17.37 -19.60
C LEU A 319 8.50 17.98 -18.97
N ALA A 320 8.66 18.77 -17.93
CA ALA A 320 7.55 19.34 -17.15
C ALA A 320 6.52 20.13 -17.98
N PRO A 321 6.87 20.96 -18.99
CA PRO A 321 5.90 21.66 -19.82
C PRO A 321 4.97 20.72 -20.63
N PHE A 322 5.41 19.53 -20.95
CA PHE A 322 4.67 18.57 -21.79
C PHE A 322 3.81 17.61 -20.98
N TYR A 323 4.26 17.22 -19.79
CA TYR A 323 3.61 16.16 -18.98
C TYR A 323 3.07 16.65 -17.64
N GLY A 324 3.31 17.91 -17.29
CA GLY A 324 3.01 18.45 -15.96
C GLY A 324 4.13 18.17 -14.95
N PHE A 325 4.51 19.19 -14.19
CA PHE A 325 5.64 19.11 -13.26
C PHE A 325 5.46 18.01 -12.21
N ASP A 326 4.29 17.95 -11.57
CA ASP A 326 4.02 16.96 -10.51
C ASP A 326 4.17 15.52 -11.03
N ARG A 327 3.65 15.21 -12.21
CA ARG A 327 3.75 13.87 -12.80
C ARG A 327 5.19 13.50 -13.11
N VAL A 328 5.94 14.38 -13.76
CA VAL A 328 7.37 14.16 -14.05
C VAL A 328 8.16 14.02 -12.77
N TRP A 329 7.89 14.87 -11.78
CA TRP A 329 8.59 14.84 -10.50
C TRP A 329 8.36 13.56 -9.73
N HIS A 330 7.13 13.05 -9.68
CA HIS A 330 6.76 11.86 -8.89
C HIS A 330 7.02 10.53 -9.61
N LEU A 331 7.12 10.52 -10.95
CA LEU A 331 7.50 9.30 -11.65
C LEU A 331 8.95 8.93 -11.32
N ARG A 332 9.11 7.90 -10.51
CA ARG A 332 10.40 7.34 -10.11
C ARG A 332 10.28 5.84 -10.06
N TRP A 333 11.04 5.18 -10.91
CA TRP A 333 11.20 3.76 -10.75
C TRP A 333 12.17 3.52 -9.61
N LYS A 334 11.64 3.72 -8.46
CA LYS A 334 12.32 3.23 -7.34
C LYS A 334 12.53 1.74 -7.55
N ARG A 335 13.63 1.30 -7.20
CA ARG A 335 14.32 1.42 -5.93
C ARG A 335 15.59 0.66 -6.06
N TRP A 336 16.41 1.34 -5.79
CA TRP A 336 17.57 1.39 -5.02
C TRP A 336 17.59 0.41 -3.86
N THR A 337 17.54 -0.83 -4.09
CA THR A 337 17.99 -1.88 -3.18
C THR A 337 18.86 -2.80 -3.96
#